data_b2885622ba3bb02b3aafdc58c364a6ca
#
_entry.id   b2885622ba3bb02b3aafdc58c364a6ca
#
_cell.length_a   1.000
_cell.length_b   1.000
_cell.length_c   1.000
_cell.angle_alpha   90.00
_cell.angle_beta   90.00
_cell.angle_gamma   90.00
#
_symmetry.space_group_name_H-M   'P 1'
#
loop_
_entity.id
_entity.type
_entity.pdbx_description
1 polymer ?
#
loop_
_entity_poly.entity_id
_entity_poly.type
_entity_poly.pdbx_seq_one_letter_code
_entity_poly.pdbx_strand_id
1 'polypeptide(L)'
;EQQQQKRLASLKPINETQLETTISYEQLAVDLTAFLAQRATDKGFKAALDFALLEDFDHLYRYADLLENDTGIRAETLVGNYTEIMPGRPTIAHHRHPNDSIKRATDSKKVDLMTTLDTHIITAAEQQTMNYYMNLGAFYKNDAGRKLYSEIGMVEEQHVSQYGSFIDTNVTLLECNLMHEYTECYLYYSMYEDETDAYVKSIWEQCFNQELSHLQDAVRLLRKYENKDWQEVIPNGGVFPALIQLKSNKDYVREVLANTVSLTAKREGFKNVGDMPANSDFFKYQHMVNGDNAESVESHRVIENYIIRKGEDYRFQTKKHPVKELQCRTKDNTKVGITALKNA
;
A
#
# COMPACT_ATOMS: atom_id res chain seq x y z
N GLU A 1 -15.32 8.91 -15.18
CA GLU A 1 -14.17 8.18 -14.62
C GLU A 1 -13.52 7.23 -15.63
N GLN A 2 -14.24 6.31 -16.28
CA GLN A 2 -13.63 5.40 -17.26
C GLN A 2 -12.85 6.13 -18.37
N GLN A 3 -13.35 7.27 -18.84
CA GLN A 3 -12.66 8.08 -19.85
C GLN A 3 -11.46 8.82 -19.27
N GLN A 4 -11.52 9.25 -18.02
CA GLN A 4 -10.40 9.83 -17.29
C GLN A 4 -9.28 8.79 -17.15
N GLN A 5 -9.59 7.58 -16.68
CA GLN A 5 -8.63 6.48 -16.59
C GLN A 5 -7.95 6.18 -17.93
N LYS A 6 -8.73 6.11 -19.02
CA LYS A 6 -8.18 5.90 -20.38
C LYS A 6 -7.25 7.03 -20.79
N ARG A 7 -7.61 8.27 -20.50
CA ARG A 7 -6.78 9.44 -20.81
C ARG A 7 -5.48 9.43 -20.04
N LEU A 8 -5.53 9.15 -18.73
CA LEU A 8 -4.34 9.05 -17.89
C LEU A 8 -3.45 7.88 -18.32
N ALA A 9 -4.05 6.72 -18.61
CA ALA A 9 -3.29 5.58 -19.12
C ALA A 9 -2.58 5.88 -20.46
N SER A 10 -3.13 6.78 -21.30
CA SER A 10 -2.49 7.18 -22.56
C SER A 10 -1.25 8.06 -22.38
N LEU A 11 -0.99 8.58 -21.17
CA LEU A 11 0.24 9.33 -20.85
C LEU A 11 1.43 8.42 -20.56
N LYS A 12 1.18 7.14 -20.27
CA LYS A 12 2.26 6.17 -20.02
C LYS A 12 3.07 5.92 -21.29
N PRO A 13 4.39 5.71 -21.13
CA PRO A 13 5.24 5.30 -22.26
C PRO A 13 4.71 4.03 -22.92
N ILE A 14 4.66 4.00 -24.24
CA ILE A 14 4.13 2.86 -25.01
C ILE A 14 4.91 1.56 -24.80
N ASN A 15 6.17 1.67 -24.38
CA ASN A 15 7.08 0.55 -24.13
C ASN A 15 7.23 0.22 -22.65
N GLU A 16 6.45 0.84 -21.77
CA GLU A 16 6.45 0.52 -20.34
C GLU A 16 6.02 -0.94 -20.14
N THR A 17 6.84 -1.69 -19.46
CA THR A 17 6.58 -3.11 -19.17
C THR A 17 5.68 -3.27 -17.94
N GLN A 18 5.09 -4.45 -17.78
CA GLN A 18 4.28 -4.78 -16.61
C GLN A 18 5.04 -4.56 -15.30
N LEU A 19 6.32 -4.96 -15.24
CA LEU A 19 7.13 -4.76 -14.04
C LEU A 19 7.50 -3.31 -13.78
N GLU A 20 7.76 -2.51 -14.81
CA GLU A 20 7.98 -1.07 -14.62
C GLU A 20 6.72 -0.40 -14.05
N THR A 21 5.54 -0.76 -14.56
CA THR A 21 4.27 -0.33 -13.97
C THR A 21 4.13 -0.80 -12.51
N THR A 22 4.51 -2.06 -12.22
CA THR A 22 4.47 -2.61 -10.85
C THR A 22 5.39 -1.83 -9.91
N ILE A 23 6.61 -1.49 -10.32
CA ILE A 23 7.53 -0.65 -9.54
C ILE A 23 6.89 0.71 -9.23
N SER A 24 6.16 1.29 -10.20
CA SER A 24 5.46 2.56 -9.97
C SER A 24 4.31 2.43 -8.97
N TYR A 25 3.57 1.31 -8.99
CA TYR A 25 2.53 1.02 -7.98
C TYR A 25 3.13 0.89 -6.58
N GLU A 26 4.18 0.08 -6.42
CA GLU A 26 4.81 -0.11 -5.12
C GLU A 26 5.51 1.14 -4.60
N GLN A 27 6.12 1.92 -5.48
CA GLN A 27 6.65 3.23 -5.09
C GLN A 27 5.56 4.13 -4.54
N LEU A 28 4.42 4.22 -5.25
CA LEU A 28 3.29 5.02 -4.80
C LEU A 28 2.73 4.48 -3.47
N ALA A 29 2.60 3.17 -3.32
CA ALA A 29 2.14 2.53 -2.09
C ALA A 29 3.02 2.94 -0.90
N VAL A 30 4.35 2.82 -1.03
CA VAL A 30 5.30 3.24 0.03
C VAL A 30 5.20 4.73 0.32
N ASP A 31 5.22 5.58 -0.71
CA ASP A 31 5.28 7.04 -0.52
C ASP A 31 3.93 7.60 -0.02
N LEU A 32 2.82 7.10 -0.53
CA LEU A 32 1.48 7.50 -0.09
C LEU A 32 1.22 7.05 1.35
N THR A 33 1.46 5.78 1.66
CA THR A 33 1.24 5.23 3.00
C THR A 33 2.10 5.95 4.04
N ALA A 34 3.37 6.23 3.74
CA ALA A 34 4.25 7.00 4.60
C ALA A 34 3.77 8.45 4.78
N PHE A 35 3.27 9.08 3.74
CA PHE A 35 2.71 10.43 3.81
C PHE A 35 1.44 10.48 4.68
N LEU A 36 0.51 9.56 4.46
CA LEU A 36 -0.73 9.47 5.23
C LEU A 36 -0.45 9.16 6.71
N ALA A 37 0.49 8.25 7.01
CA ALA A 37 0.87 7.90 8.38
C ALA A 37 1.44 9.08 9.17
N GLN A 38 2.21 9.97 8.51
CA GLN A 38 2.79 11.15 9.17
C GLN A 38 1.74 12.19 9.56
N ARG A 39 0.60 12.27 8.86
CA ARG A 39 -0.47 13.22 9.15
C ARG A 39 -1.66 12.63 9.90
N ALA A 40 -1.72 11.30 10.03
CA ALA A 40 -2.83 10.61 10.68
C ALA A 40 -2.97 11.00 12.16
N THR A 41 -4.16 11.43 12.54
CA THR A 41 -4.50 11.84 13.92
C THR A 41 -5.11 10.67 14.71
N ASP A 42 -5.82 9.75 14.05
CA ASP A 42 -6.31 8.54 14.67
C ASP A 42 -5.17 7.53 14.88
N LYS A 43 -4.97 7.14 16.14
CA LYS A 43 -3.84 6.26 16.52
C LYS A 43 -3.96 4.84 15.97
N GLY A 44 -5.18 4.33 15.85
CA GLY A 44 -5.43 2.98 15.32
C GLY A 44 -5.15 2.94 13.83
N PHE A 45 -5.64 3.94 13.10
CA PHE A 45 -5.40 4.09 11.68
C PHE A 45 -3.91 4.33 11.39
N LYS A 46 -3.24 5.23 12.14
CA LYS A 46 -1.79 5.43 12.03
C LYS A 46 -1.01 4.12 12.20
N ALA A 47 -1.33 3.34 13.23
CA ALA A 47 -0.64 2.08 13.48
C ALA A 47 -0.87 1.06 12.36
N ALA A 48 -2.04 1.08 11.71
CA ALA A 48 -2.33 0.25 10.56
C ALA A 48 -1.51 0.68 9.32
N LEU A 49 -1.39 1.99 9.09
CA LEU A 49 -0.54 2.53 8.04
C LEU A 49 0.94 2.17 8.26
N ASP A 50 1.47 2.41 9.47
CA ASP A 50 2.86 2.07 9.80
C ASP A 50 3.15 0.56 9.65
N PHE A 51 2.16 -0.27 9.91
CA PHE A 51 2.30 -1.72 9.77
C PHE A 51 2.38 -2.14 8.30
N ALA A 52 1.41 -1.72 7.49
CA ALA A 52 1.33 -2.11 6.09
C ALA A 52 2.42 -1.45 5.22
N LEU A 53 2.87 -0.24 5.57
CA LEU A 53 4.01 0.42 4.92
C LEU A 53 5.22 -0.49 4.74
N LEU A 54 5.51 -1.37 5.71
CA LEU A 54 6.64 -2.28 5.60
C LEU A 54 6.36 -3.50 4.72
N GLU A 55 5.10 -3.79 4.47
CA GLU A 55 4.68 -4.81 3.53
C GLU A 55 4.90 -4.29 2.11
N ASP A 56 4.40 -3.10 1.79
CA ASP A 56 4.62 -2.43 0.49
C ASP A 56 6.12 -2.20 0.22
N PHE A 57 6.85 -1.80 1.25
CA PHE A 57 8.30 -1.59 1.15
C PHE A 57 9.06 -2.89 0.82
N ASP A 58 8.62 -4.02 1.35
CA ASP A 58 9.16 -5.34 1.03
C ASP A 58 8.72 -5.80 -0.36
N HIS A 59 7.48 -5.51 -0.78
CA HIS A 59 7.00 -5.79 -2.12
C HIS A 59 7.83 -5.06 -3.19
N LEU A 60 8.10 -3.78 -2.99
CA LEU A 60 8.97 -3.00 -3.87
C LEU A 60 10.35 -3.65 -4.03
N TYR A 61 10.93 -4.14 -2.94
CA TYR A 61 12.20 -4.84 -2.96
C TYR A 61 12.14 -6.14 -3.76
N ARG A 62 11.10 -6.97 -3.58
CA ARG A 62 10.91 -8.24 -4.30
C ARG A 62 10.70 -8.02 -5.80
N TYR A 63 9.85 -7.08 -6.16
CA TYR A 63 9.63 -6.74 -7.57
C TYR A 63 10.86 -6.09 -8.22
N ALA A 64 11.66 -5.33 -7.47
CA ALA A 64 12.92 -4.78 -7.96
C ALA A 64 13.92 -5.90 -8.34
N ASP A 65 14.01 -6.95 -7.53
CA ASP A 65 14.84 -8.10 -7.84
C ASP A 65 14.32 -8.89 -9.07
N LEU A 66 13.00 -9.07 -9.17
CA LEU A 66 12.39 -9.70 -10.33
C LEU A 66 12.64 -8.88 -11.61
N LEU A 67 12.51 -7.55 -11.55
CA LEU A 67 12.74 -6.65 -12.67
C LEU A 67 14.19 -6.76 -13.18
N GLU A 68 15.16 -6.68 -12.29
CA GLU A 68 16.56 -6.78 -12.67
C GLU A 68 16.92 -8.18 -13.17
N ASN A 69 16.36 -9.23 -12.56
CA ASN A 69 16.53 -10.61 -13.05
C ASN A 69 16.01 -10.81 -14.47
N ASP A 70 14.84 -10.28 -14.76
CA ASP A 70 14.11 -10.58 -15.98
C ASP A 70 14.43 -9.66 -17.14
N THR A 71 14.87 -8.42 -16.86
CA THR A 71 15.06 -7.37 -17.86
C THR A 71 16.46 -6.75 -17.82
N GLY A 72 17.19 -6.88 -16.71
CA GLY A 72 18.43 -6.18 -16.45
C GLY A 72 18.25 -4.70 -16.03
N ILE A 73 17.01 -4.22 -15.93
CA ILE A 73 16.72 -2.86 -15.50
C ILE A 73 16.76 -2.79 -13.96
N ARG A 74 17.52 -1.84 -13.44
CA ARG A 74 17.57 -1.55 -12.02
C ARG A 74 16.40 -0.65 -11.61
N ALA A 75 15.58 -1.09 -10.67
CA ALA A 75 14.41 -0.35 -10.23
C ALA A 75 14.76 1.04 -9.65
N GLU A 76 15.98 1.21 -9.09
CA GLU A 76 16.46 2.51 -8.62
C GLU A 76 16.52 3.57 -9.72
N THR A 77 16.62 3.18 -10.99
CA THR A 77 16.56 4.12 -12.12
C THR A 77 15.15 4.62 -12.39
N LEU A 78 14.12 3.89 -11.94
CA LEU A 78 12.72 4.25 -12.09
C LEU A 78 12.23 5.10 -10.91
N VAL A 79 12.56 4.68 -9.68
CA VAL A 79 12.10 5.40 -8.45
C VAL A 79 12.96 6.62 -8.12
N GLY A 80 14.09 6.79 -8.77
CA GLY A 80 15.00 7.92 -8.55
C GLY A 80 15.48 7.99 -7.08
N ASN A 81 15.53 9.21 -6.56
CA ASN A 81 15.94 9.46 -5.18
C ASN A 81 14.79 9.57 -4.18
N TYR A 82 13.56 9.42 -4.63
CA TYR A 82 12.37 9.57 -3.80
C TYR A 82 12.23 8.45 -2.78
N THR A 83 12.28 7.22 -3.27
CA THR A 83 12.07 6.02 -2.49
C THR A 83 13.35 5.21 -2.43
N GLU A 84 13.59 4.57 -1.30
CA GLU A 84 14.70 3.67 -1.10
C GLU A 84 14.24 2.23 -1.35
N ILE A 85 15.08 1.41 -1.98
CA ILE A 85 14.79 -0.01 -2.21
C ILE A 85 15.77 -0.82 -1.37
N MET A 86 15.23 -1.50 -0.37
CA MET A 86 16.00 -2.40 0.49
C MET A 86 15.05 -3.41 1.17
N PRO A 87 15.56 -4.51 1.73
CA PRO A 87 14.73 -5.48 2.44
C PRO A 87 13.93 -4.84 3.57
N GLY A 88 12.64 -5.12 3.58
CA GLY A 88 11.70 -4.73 4.63
C GLY A 88 11.33 -5.90 5.54
N ARG A 89 10.05 -6.00 5.91
CA ARG A 89 9.51 -7.19 6.55
C ARG A 89 9.38 -8.29 5.51
N PRO A 90 9.91 -9.50 5.73
CA PRO A 90 9.79 -10.58 4.77
C PRO A 90 8.33 -10.92 4.48
N THR A 91 7.98 -11.12 3.23
CA THR A 91 6.61 -11.45 2.79
C THR A 91 6.03 -12.64 3.55
N ILE A 92 6.85 -13.64 3.87
CA ILE A 92 6.42 -14.79 4.68
C ILE A 92 5.86 -14.40 6.05
N ALA A 93 6.26 -13.25 6.60
CA ALA A 93 5.78 -12.74 7.88
C ALA A 93 4.51 -11.88 7.75
N HIS A 94 4.13 -11.52 6.53
CA HIS A 94 3.00 -10.62 6.28
C HIS A 94 1.66 -11.34 6.45
N HIS A 95 1.56 -12.58 6.00
CA HIS A 95 0.33 -13.34 6.04
C HIS A 95 -0.16 -13.53 7.48
N ARG A 96 -1.30 -12.97 7.77
CA ARG A 96 -1.97 -13.03 9.07
C ARG A 96 -3.35 -13.65 8.94
N HIS A 97 -3.86 -14.19 10.02
CA HIS A 97 -5.21 -14.73 10.01
C HIS A 97 -6.20 -13.65 9.59
N PRO A 98 -7.13 -13.89 8.65
CA PRO A 98 -8.01 -12.87 8.08
C PRO A 98 -8.73 -12.00 9.12
N ASN A 99 -9.18 -12.61 10.22
CA ASN A 99 -9.84 -11.88 11.32
C ASN A 99 -8.91 -10.87 12.03
N ASP A 100 -7.59 -10.99 11.89
CA ASP A 100 -6.62 -10.07 12.48
C ASP A 100 -6.37 -8.85 11.60
N SER A 101 -6.86 -8.86 10.35
CA SER A 101 -6.88 -7.69 9.46
C SER A 101 -8.02 -6.73 9.79
N ILE A 102 -9.16 -7.25 10.25
CA ILE A 102 -10.35 -6.43 10.52
C ILE A 102 -10.16 -5.59 11.78
N LYS A 103 -10.27 -4.28 11.62
CA LYS A 103 -10.19 -3.26 12.67
C LYS A 103 -11.58 -2.70 12.96
N ARG A 104 -11.68 -1.96 14.05
CA ARG A 104 -12.93 -1.29 14.41
C ARG A 104 -13.18 -0.13 13.45
N ALA A 105 -14.37 -0.10 12.86
CA ALA A 105 -14.80 1.01 12.02
C ALA A 105 -14.74 2.35 12.78
N THR A 106 -14.33 3.39 12.10
CA THR A 106 -14.40 4.77 12.59
C THR A 106 -15.86 5.26 12.59
N ASP A 107 -16.10 6.34 13.32
CA ASP A 107 -17.38 7.05 13.27
C ASP A 107 -17.09 8.39 12.56
N SER A 108 -17.55 8.53 11.33
CA SER A 108 -17.30 9.70 10.48
C SER A 108 -17.80 11.03 11.10
N LYS A 109 -18.68 10.96 12.10
CA LYS A 109 -19.14 12.14 12.86
C LYS A 109 -18.22 12.54 14.01
N LYS A 110 -17.23 11.69 14.34
CA LYS A 110 -16.33 11.90 15.49
C LYS A 110 -14.87 12.06 15.08
N VAL A 111 -14.46 11.40 13.99
CA VAL A 111 -13.12 11.57 13.44
C VAL A 111 -13.04 12.85 12.60
N ASP A 112 -11.85 13.36 12.40
CA ASP A 112 -11.63 14.49 11.51
C ASP A 112 -11.81 14.09 10.04
N LEU A 113 -12.10 15.08 9.18
CA LEU A 113 -12.32 14.86 7.75
C LEU A 113 -11.11 14.24 7.06
N MET A 114 -9.89 14.58 7.51
CA MET A 114 -8.66 14.02 6.93
C MET A 114 -8.56 12.52 7.17
N THR A 115 -8.86 12.03 8.37
CA THR A 115 -8.91 10.58 8.67
C THR A 115 -9.91 9.87 7.77
N THR A 116 -11.10 10.45 7.56
CA THR A 116 -12.09 9.87 6.64
C THR A 116 -11.59 9.81 5.20
N LEU A 117 -11.05 10.91 4.67
CA LEU A 117 -10.47 10.98 3.33
C LEU A 117 -9.34 9.96 3.16
N ASP A 118 -8.39 9.95 4.08
CA ASP A 118 -7.21 9.08 4.01
C ASP A 118 -7.57 7.61 4.04
N THR A 119 -8.59 7.24 4.82
CA THR A 119 -9.12 5.86 4.84
C THR A 119 -9.68 5.45 3.48
N HIS A 120 -10.47 6.31 2.84
CA HIS A 120 -11.01 6.05 1.50
C HIS A 120 -9.90 5.99 0.45
N ILE A 121 -8.96 6.93 0.48
CA ILE A 121 -7.86 7.02 -0.47
C ILE A 121 -6.98 5.77 -0.43
N ILE A 122 -6.50 5.39 0.76
CA ILE A 122 -5.61 4.23 0.87
C ILE A 122 -6.34 2.93 0.53
N THR A 123 -7.59 2.77 0.95
CA THR A 123 -8.38 1.58 0.60
C THR A 123 -8.55 1.44 -0.91
N ALA A 124 -8.81 2.54 -1.61
CA ALA A 124 -8.94 2.53 -3.07
C ALA A 124 -7.60 2.26 -3.77
N ALA A 125 -6.51 2.82 -3.28
CA ALA A 125 -5.17 2.58 -3.82
C ALA A 125 -4.79 1.09 -3.71
N GLU A 126 -4.94 0.49 -2.54
CA GLU A 126 -4.67 -0.93 -2.32
C GLU A 126 -5.57 -1.84 -3.15
N GLN A 127 -6.85 -1.49 -3.29
CA GLN A 127 -7.77 -2.25 -4.15
C GLN A 127 -7.32 -2.22 -5.62
N GLN A 128 -6.82 -1.09 -6.12
CA GLN A 128 -6.27 -1.00 -7.47
C GLN A 128 -5.01 -1.85 -7.62
N THR A 129 -4.11 -1.81 -6.67
CA THR A 129 -2.87 -2.60 -6.65
C THR A 129 -3.19 -4.10 -6.61
N MET A 130 -4.05 -4.53 -5.70
CA MET A 130 -4.55 -5.91 -5.63
C MET A 130 -5.14 -6.38 -6.95
N ASN A 131 -6.06 -5.61 -7.53
CA ASN A 131 -6.70 -5.95 -8.81
C ASN A 131 -5.68 -6.04 -9.94
N TYR A 132 -4.69 -5.16 -9.98
CA TYR A 132 -3.64 -5.18 -10.96
C TYR A 132 -2.81 -6.47 -10.86
N TYR A 133 -2.36 -6.84 -9.67
CA TYR A 133 -1.56 -8.06 -9.45
C TYR A 133 -2.34 -9.33 -9.74
N MET A 134 -3.56 -9.43 -9.31
CA MET A 134 -4.41 -10.59 -9.57
C MET A 134 -4.73 -10.76 -11.05
N ASN A 135 -4.91 -9.66 -11.80
CA ASN A 135 -5.15 -9.72 -13.24
C ASN A 135 -3.90 -10.04 -14.04
N LEU A 136 -2.76 -9.46 -13.68
CA LEU A 136 -1.52 -9.62 -14.44
C LEU A 136 -0.72 -10.86 -14.05
N GLY A 137 -0.76 -11.26 -12.80
CA GLY A 137 0.03 -12.37 -12.28
C GLY A 137 -0.16 -13.65 -13.11
N ALA A 138 -1.40 -13.96 -13.48
CA ALA A 138 -1.69 -15.14 -14.27
C ALA A 138 -1.03 -15.14 -15.68
N PHE A 139 -0.74 -13.97 -16.21
CA PHE A 139 -0.19 -13.78 -17.56
C PHE A 139 1.30 -13.42 -17.58
N TYR A 140 1.94 -13.38 -16.43
CA TYR A 140 3.36 -13.08 -16.38
C TYR A 140 4.18 -14.14 -17.12
N LYS A 141 5.30 -13.73 -17.74
CA LYS A 141 6.07 -14.54 -18.71
C LYS A 141 6.74 -15.80 -18.15
N ASN A 142 6.94 -15.87 -16.82
CA ASN A 142 7.56 -17.04 -16.18
C ASN A 142 6.89 -17.36 -14.84
N ASP A 143 7.15 -18.58 -14.34
CA ASP A 143 6.50 -19.10 -13.14
C ASP A 143 6.93 -18.36 -11.86
N ALA A 144 8.17 -17.91 -11.76
CA ALA A 144 8.65 -17.17 -10.60
C ALA A 144 7.86 -15.86 -10.41
N GLY A 145 7.70 -15.11 -11.49
CA GLY A 145 6.89 -13.88 -11.45
C GLY A 145 5.40 -14.17 -11.22
N ARG A 146 4.82 -15.18 -11.92
CA ARG A 146 3.39 -15.55 -11.71
C ARG A 146 3.08 -15.85 -10.25
N LYS A 147 3.96 -16.57 -9.58
CA LYS A 147 3.80 -16.96 -8.19
C LYS A 147 4.06 -15.80 -7.24
N LEU A 148 5.07 -14.96 -7.54
CA LEU A 148 5.32 -13.74 -6.78
C LEU A 148 4.10 -12.80 -6.81
N TYR A 149 3.52 -12.54 -7.98
CA TYR A 149 2.30 -11.73 -8.09
C TYR A 149 1.13 -12.33 -7.32
N SER A 150 0.98 -13.66 -7.35
CA SER A 150 -0.08 -14.35 -6.60
C SER A 150 0.11 -14.21 -5.09
N GLU A 151 1.34 -14.36 -4.62
CA GLU A 151 1.69 -14.26 -3.19
C GLU A 151 1.48 -12.83 -2.68
N ILE A 152 2.02 -11.83 -3.37
CA ILE A 152 1.88 -10.42 -2.99
C ILE A 152 0.43 -9.99 -3.12
N GLY A 153 -0.29 -10.41 -4.18
CA GLY A 153 -1.71 -10.10 -4.35
C GLY A 153 -2.59 -10.54 -3.17
N MET A 154 -2.23 -11.63 -2.47
CA MET A 154 -2.91 -12.03 -1.24
C MET A 154 -2.60 -11.11 -0.06
N VAL A 155 -1.43 -10.48 -0.04
CA VAL A 155 -1.09 -9.48 0.99
C VAL A 155 -1.85 -8.17 0.72
N GLU A 156 -1.94 -7.76 -0.54
CA GLU A 156 -2.73 -6.59 -0.94
C GLU A 156 -4.22 -6.75 -0.59
N GLU A 157 -4.76 -7.96 -0.71
CA GLU A 157 -6.12 -8.24 -0.23
C GLU A 157 -6.25 -7.98 1.27
N GLN A 158 -5.23 -8.34 2.05
CA GLN A 158 -5.20 -8.05 3.48
C GLN A 158 -5.09 -6.55 3.79
N HIS A 159 -4.42 -5.77 2.94
CA HIS A 159 -4.40 -4.30 3.03
C HIS A 159 -5.80 -3.72 2.77
N VAL A 160 -6.47 -4.16 1.70
CA VAL A 160 -7.87 -3.75 1.42
C VAL A 160 -8.79 -4.06 2.60
N SER A 161 -8.70 -5.26 3.15
CA SER A 161 -9.49 -5.67 4.31
C SER A 161 -9.17 -4.84 5.56
N GLN A 162 -7.89 -4.54 5.80
CA GLN A 162 -7.44 -3.78 6.97
C GLN A 162 -7.90 -2.32 6.88
N TYR A 163 -7.61 -1.65 5.78
CA TYR A 163 -7.96 -0.23 5.62
C TYR A 163 -9.46 -0.03 5.43
N GLY A 164 -10.09 -0.88 4.62
CA GLY A 164 -11.53 -0.83 4.39
C GLY A 164 -12.35 -1.04 5.67
N SER A 165 -11.82 -1.79 6.65
CA SER A 165 -12.50 -2.01 7.93
C SER A 165 -12.60 -0.75 8.80
N PHE A 166 -11.79 0.29 8.54
CA PHE A 166 -11.93 1.59 9.20
C PHE A 166 -13.07 2.46 8.65
N ILE A 167 -13.58 2.15 7.45
CA ILE A 167 -14.67 2.92 6.85
C ILE A 167 -15.93 2.83 7.73
N ASP A 168 -16.59 3.97 7.94
CA ASP A 168 -17.83 4.03 8.72
C ASP A 168 -18.95 3.19 8.08
N THR A 169 -19.45 2.23 8.81
CA THR A 169 -20.53 1.33 8.35
C THR A 169 -21.94 1.87 8.62
N ASN A 170 -22.05 3.03 9.27
CA ASN A 170 -23.34 3.64 9.63
C ASN A 170 -23.78 4.75 8.69
N VAL A 171 -23.14 4.86 7.52
CA VAL A 171 -23.49 5.81 6.48
C VAL A 171 -24.44 5.19 5.46
N THR A 172 -25.30 6.01 4.86
CA THR A 172 -26.14 5.58 3.77
C THR A 172 -25.36 5.49 2.45
N LEU A 173 -25.94 4.85 1.43
CA LEU A 173 -25.34 4.78 0.10
C LEU A 173 -25.10 6.18 -0.49
N LEU A 174 -26.02 7.14 -0.28
CA LEU A 174 -25.87 8.49 -0.82
C LEU A 174 -24.87 9.32 -0.03
N GLU A 175 -24.75 9.11 1.28
CA GLU A 175 -23.67 9.69 2.08
C GLU A 175 -22.30 9.17 1.63
N CYS A 176 -22.20 7.86 1.38
CA CYS A 176 -21.00 7.23 0.85
C CYS A 176 -20.64 7.79 -0.54
N ASN A 177 -21.62 7.91 -1.43
CA ASN A 177 -21.42 8.48 -2.77
C ASN A 177 -20.96 9.95 -2.69
N LEU A 178 -21.54 10.74 -1.79
CA LEU A 178 -21.10 12.13 -1.58
C LEU A 178 -19.63 12.20 -1.13
N MET A 179 -19.25 11.33 -0.20
CA MET A 179 -17.86 11.26 0.28
C MET A 179 -16.91 10.79 -0.83
N HIS A 180 -17.33 9.85 -1.66
CA HIS A 180 -16.56 9.40 -2.82
C HIS A 180 -16.26 10.55 -3.78
N GLU A 181 -17.28 11.27 -4.24
CA GLU A 181 -17.11 12.40 -5.18
C GLU A 181 -16.28 13.54 -4.55
N TYR A 182 -16.44 13.77 -3.26
CA TYR A 182 -15.61 14.73 -2.54
C TYR A 182 -14.13 14.29 -2.48
N THR A 183 -13.90 13.00 -2.29
CA THR A 183 -12.54 12.42 -2.28
C THR A 183 -11.89 12.54 -3.66
N GLU A 184 -12.62 12.27 -4.74
CA GLU A 184 -12.12 12.45 -6.11
C GLU A 184 -11.77 13.92 -6.40
N CYS A 185 -12.64 14.87 -6.00
CA CYS A 185 -12.33 16.29 -6.10
C CYS A 185 -11.05 16.65 -5.34
N TYR A 186 -10.91 16.16 -4.13
CA TYR A 186 -9.72 16.41 -3.30
C TYR A 186 -8.44 15.84 -3.94
N LEU A 187 -8.50 14.62 -4.48
CA LEU A 187 -7.37 13.97 -5.14
C LEU A 187 -6.94 14.74 -6.40
N TYR A 188 -7.86 15.02 -7.32
CA TYR A 188 -7.52 15.73 -8.55
C TYR A 188 -7.03 17.15 -8.29
N TYR A 189 -7.58 17.82 -7.28
CA TYR A 189 -7.09 19.14 -6.89
C TYR A 189 -5.68 19.05 -6.26
N SER A 190 -5.39 18.03 -5.46
CA SER A 190 -4.05 17.79 -4.92
C SER A 190 -3.04 17.53 -6.05
N MET A 191 -3.40 16.69 -7.04
CA MET A 191 -2.56 16.42 -8.22
C MET A 191 -2.33 17.70 -9.03
N TYR A 192 -3.37 18.49 -9.25
CA TYR A 192 -3.26 19.77 -9.96
C TYR A 192 -2.27 20.73 -9.28
N GLU A 193 -2.35 20.86 -7.97
CA GLU A 193 -1.47 21.78 -7.23
C GLU A 193 0.00 21.32 -7.22
N ASP A 194 0.25 20.00 -7.15
CA ASP A 194 1.59 19.42 -7.07
C ASP A 194 2.26 19.21 -8.46
N GLU A 195 1.49 19.19 -9.53
CA GLU A 195 1.96 18.90 -10.88
C GLU A 195 2.80 20.04 -11.48
N THR A 196 3.95 19.69 -12.02
CA THR A 196 4.89 20.64 -12.63
C THR A 196 4.85 20.66 -14.16
N ASP A 197 4.40 19.57 -14.82
CA ASP A 197 4.21 19.55 -16.27
C ASP A 197 2.90 20.24 -16.65
N ALA A 198 2.98 21.28 -17.45
CA ALA A 198 1.83 22.11 -17.81
C ALA A 198 0.72 21.34 -18.57
N TYR A 199 1.10 20.35 -19.37
CA TYR A 199 0.11 19.54 -20.11
C TYR A 199 -0.60 18.57 -19.18
N VAL A 200 0.13 17.86 -18.34
CA VAL A 200 -0.43 16.93 -17.35
C VAL A 200 -1.28 17.70 -16.34
N LYS A 201 -0.81 18.85 -15.86
CA LYS A 201 -1.57 19.76 -14.99
C LYS A 201 -2.93 20.15 -15.60
N SER A 202 -2.98 20.45 -16.90
CA SER A 202 -4.25 20.75 -17.58
C SER A 202 -5.22 19.56 -17.62
N ILE A 203 -4.71 18.34 -17.58
CA ILE A 203 -5.53 17.12 -17.49
C ILE A 203 -6.12 16.98 -16.09
N TRP A 204 -5.32 17.21 -15.05
CA TRP A 204 -5.81 17.21 -13.66
C TRP A 204 -6.90 18.27 -13.45
N GLU A 205 -6.71 19.49 -13.98
CA GLU A 205 -7.74 20.52 -13.94
C GLU A 205 -9.03 20.09 -14.62
N GLN A 206 -8.95 19.46 -15.79
CA GLN A 206 -10.12 18.94 -16.47
C GLN A 206 -10.82 17.85 -15.66
N CYS A 207 -10.08 16.89 -15.10
CA CYS A 207 -10.67 15.85 -14.24
C CYS A 207 -11.33 16.47 -13.02
N PHE A 208 -10.67 17.38 -12.33
CA PHE A 208 -11.22 18.11 -11.19
C PHE A 208 -12.56 18.79 -11.51
N ASN A 209 -12.64 19.50 -12.64
CA ASN A 209 -13.87 20.17 -13.07
C ASN A 209 -15.01 19.17 -13.38
N GLN A 210 -14.68 17.98 -13.85
CA GLN A 210 -15.65 16.92 -14.05
C GLN A 210 -16.17 16.38 -12.73
N GLU A 211 -15.27 16.12 -11.78
CA GLU A 211 -15.66 15.65 -10.44
C GLU A 211 -16.45 16.68 -9.64
N LEU A 212 -16.18 17.96 -9.80
CA LEU A 212 -17.06 19.00 -9.23
C LEU A 212 -18.50 18.90 -9.72
N SER A 213 -18.70 18.48 -10.97
CA SER A 213 -20.04 18.25 -11.52
C SER A 213 -20.69 17.00 -10.91
N HIS A 214 -19.91 15.92 -10.73
CA HIS A 214 -20.38 14.70 -10.08
C HIS A 214 -20.72 14.97 -8.61
N LEU A 215 -19.88 15.71 -7.89
CA LEU A 215 -20.12 16.12 -6.51
C LEU A 215 -21.44 16.92 -6.38
N GLN A 216 -21.71 17.84 -7.31
CA GLN A 216 -22.97 18.57 -7.32
C GLN A 216 -24.17 17.66 -7.56
N ASP A 217 -24.02 16.63 -8.40
CA ASP A 217 -25.06 15.62 -8.62
C ASP A 217 -25.28 14.77 -7.37
N ALA A 218 -24.22 14.35 -6.68
CA ALA A 218 -24.31 13.64 -5.39
C ALA A 218 -25.04 14.47 -4.32
N VAL A 219 -24.73 15.77 -4.22
CA VAL A 219 -25.43 16.71 -3.32
C VAL A 219 -26.93 16.77 -3.67
N ARG A 220 -27.29 16.87 -4.96
CA ARG A 220 -28.70 16.89 -5.40
C ARG A 220 -29.43 15.59 -5.08
N LEU A 221 -28.78 14.45 -5.27
CA LEU A 221 -29.33 13.13 -4.96
C LEU A 221 -29.57 12.96 -3.46
N LEU A 222 -28.59 13.33 -2.64
CA LEU A 222 -28.70 13.29 -1.16
C LEU A 222 -29.87 14.15 -0.69
N ARG A 223 -29.97 15.37 -1.19
CA ARG A 223 -31.08 16.29 -0.84
C ARG A 223 -32.44 15.75 -1.28
N LYS A 224 -32.51 15.22 -2.50
CA LYS A 224 -33.77 14.73 -3.10
C LYS A 224 -34.30 13.48 -2.41
N TYR A 225 -33.45 12.51 -2.08
CA TYR A 225 -33.88 11.20 -1.63
C TYR A 225 -33.77 10.99 -0.13
N GLU A 226 -32.87 11.71 0.55
CA GLU A 226 -32.67 11.58 2.00
C GLU A 226 -33.03 12.87 2.76
N ASN A 227 -33.36 13.95 2.04
CA ASN A 227 -33.66 15.27 2.63
C ASN A 227 -32.55 15.78 3.56
N LYS A 228 -31.29 15.45 3.25
CA LYS A 228 -30.10 15.89 3.96
C LYS A 228 -29.34 16.95 3.17
N ASP A 229 -28.75 17.90 3.85
CA ASP A 229 -27.77 18.81 3.28
C ASP A 229 -26.36 18.19 3.36
N TRP A 230 -25.52 18.47 2.39
CA TRP A 230 -24.17 17.92 2.34
C TRP A 230 -23.33 18.23 3.59
N GLN A 231 -23.59 19.38 4.25
CA GLN A 231 -22.92 19.76 5.49
C GLN A 231 -23.23 18.84 6.67
N GLU A 232 -24.32 18.10 6.61
CA GLU A 232 -24.64 17.08 7.63
C GLU A 232 -23.72 15.86 7.50
N VAL A 233 -23.16 15.64 6.32
CA VAL A 233 -22.23 14.54 6.03
C VAL A 233 -20.77 15.00 6.12
N ILE A 234 -20.45 16.18 5.56
CA ILE A 234 -19.12 16.75 5.53
C ILE A 234 -19.14 18.16 6.12
N PRO A 235 -19.27 18.33 7.45
CA PRO A 235 -19.47 19.63 8.08
C PRO A 235 -18.42 20.69 7.72
N ASN A 236 -17.17 20.29 7.53
CA ASN A 236 -16.04 21.15 7.20
C ASN A 236 -15.63 21.07 5.71
N GLY A 237 -16.48 20.48 4.86
CA GLY A 237 -16.17 20.20 3.45
C GLY A 237 -16.11 21.43 2.53
N GLY A 238 -16.40 22.64 3.02
CA GLY A 238 -16.32 23.86 2.22
C GLY A 238 -14.91 24.32 1.87
N VAL A 239 -13.89 23.76 2.54
CA VAL A 239 -12.47 23.97 2.26
C VAL A 239 -11.76 22.62 2.38
N PHE A 240 -10.95 22.27 1.40
CA PHE A 240 -10.15 21.04 1.48
C PHE A 240 -9.17 21.12 2.66
N PRO A 241 -8.95 20.00 3.37
CA PRO A 241 -7.86 19.89 4.33
C PRO A 241 -6.50 20.00 3.62
N ALA A 242 -5.39 19.87 4.36
CA ALA A 242 -4.06 19.89 3.78
C ALA A 242 -3.95 18.89 2.60
N LEU A 243 -3.50 19.39 1.45
CA LEU A 243 -3.42 18.63 0.21
C LEU A 243 -2.32 17.56 0.29
N ILE A 244 -2.46 16.55 -0.54
CA ILE A 244 -1.40 15.56 -0.73
C ILE A 244 -0.27 16.22 -1.51
N GLN A 245 0.93 16.15 -0.96
CA GLN A 245 2.17 16.58 -1.59
C GLN A 245 3.21 15.48 -1.39
N LEU A 246 3.51 14.75 -2.44
CA LEU A 246 4.46 13.66 -2.38
C LEU A 246 5.90 14.21 -2.31
N LYS A 247 6.64 13.71 -1.35
CA LYS A 247 8.05 14.03 -1.10
C LYS A 247 8.78 12.78 -0.63
N SER A 248 10.10 12.82 -0.62
CA SER A 248 10.88 11.69 -0.09
C SER A 248 10.55 11.44 1.39
N ASN A 249 10.17 10.21 1.70
CA ASN A 249 9.79 9.77 3.06
C ASN A 249 10.81 8.77 3.66
N LYS A 250 12.02 8.69 3.12
CA LYS A 250 13.04 7.69 3.49
C LYS A 250 13.29 7.60 4.99
N ASP A 251 13.45 8.74 5.66
CA ASP A 251 13.76 8.77 7.09
C ASP A 251 12.58 8.23 7.91
N TYR A 252 11.35 8.55 7.51
CA TYR A 252 10.16 8.00 8.14
C TYR A 252 10.04 6.49 7.93
N VAL A 253 10.24 6.01 6.73
CA VAL A 253 10.22 4.55 6.43
C VAL A 253 11.27 3.81 7.26
N ARG A 254 12.47 4.36 7.40
CA ARG A 254 13.54 3.79 8.24
C ARG A 254 13.17 3.75 9.72
N GLU A 255 12.50 4.79 10.23
CA GLU A 255 12.02 4.83 11.61
C GLU A 255 10.95 3.77 11.84
N VAL A 256 9.97 3.66 10.94
CA VAL A 256 8.92 2.64 11.01
C VAL A 256 9.54 1.24 10.95
N LEU A 257 10.48 1.01 10.03
CA LEU A 257 11.19 -0.26 9.91
C LEU A 257 11.92 -0.65 11.21
N ALA A 258 12.62 0.30 11.84
CA ALA A 258 13.32 0.06 13.09
C ALA A 258 12.38 -0.36 14.23
N ASN A 259 11.20 0.21 14.28
CA ASN A 259 10.29 0.06 15.41
C ASN A 259 9.25 -1.05 15.21
N THR A 260 8.91 -1.43 13.95
CA THR A 260 7.75 -2.28 13.69
C THR A 260 8.06 -3.54 12.87
N VAL A 261 9.30 -3.75 12.44
CA VAL A 261 9.67 -4.87 11.55
C VAL A 261 9.28 -6.26 12.08
N SER A 262 9.26 -6.44 13.40
CA SER A 262 8.93 -7.70 14.06
C SER A 262 7.48 -7.81 14.53
N LEU A 263 6.63 -6.82 14.20
CA LEU A 263 5.22 -6.84 14.56
C LEU A 263 4.40 -7.68 13.57
N THR A 264 3.26 -8.19 14.06
CA THR A 264 2.15 -8.67 13.24
C THR A 264 0.84 -8.09 13.76
N ALA A 265 -0.17 -7.99 12.89
CA ALA A 265 -1.50 -7.58 13.30
C ALA A 265 -2.15 -8.64 14.21
N LYS A 266 -2.82 -8.18 15.26
CA LYS A 266 -3.57 -9.04 16.17
C LYS A 266 -4.84 -8.33 16.64
N ARG A 267 -5.97 -8.64 16.03
CA ARG A 267 -7.25 -7.96 16.25
C ARG A 267 -7.08 -6.44 16.07
N GLU A 268 -7.47 -5.65 17.07
CA GLU A 268 -7.36 -4.18 17.02
C GLU A 268 -5.92 -3.66 17.07
N GLY A 269 -4.98 -4.44 17.55
CA GLY A 269 -3.61 -4.00 17.79
C GLY A 269 -2.57 -4.73 16.96
N PHE A 270 -1.31 -4.50 17.34
CA PHE A 270 -0.12 -5.14 16.79
C PHE A 270 0.70 -5.75 17.91
N LYS A 271 1.32 -6.89 17.65
CA LYS A 271 2.13 -7.61 18.63
C LYS A 271 3.45 -8.06 18.02
N ASN A 272 4.48 -8.10 18.85
CA ASN A 272 5.73 -8.72 18.46
C ASN A 272 5.50 -10.22 18.21
N VAL A 273 5.93 -10.71 17.06
CA VAL A 273 5.78 -12.11 16.68
C VAL A 273 6.49 -13.03 17.68
N GLY A 274 7.65 -12.59 18.23
CA GLY A 274 8.40 -13.33 19.24
C GLY A 274 7.64 -13.58 20.55
N ASP A 275 6.66 -12.73 20.87
CA ASP A 275 5.84 -12.82 22.10
C ASP A 275 4.56 -13.63 21.90
N MET A 276 4.32 -14.13 20.68
CA MET A 276 3.10 -14.88 20.39
C MET A 276 3.25 -16.36 20.80
N PRO A 277 2.16 -16.97 21.34
CA PRO A 277 2.16 -18.40 21.60
C PRO A 277 2.41 -19.22 20.33
N ALA A 278 3.21 -20.29 20.45
CA ALA A 278 3.55 -21.15 19.29
C ALA A 278 2.30 -21.75 18.60
N ASN A 279 1.21 -21.97 19.33
CA ASN A 279 -0.04 -22.49 18.78
C ASN A 279 -1.02 -21.40 18.34
N SER A 280 -0.57 -20.14 18.20
CA SER A 280 -1.42 -19.03 17.75
C SER A 280 -1.91 -19.23 16.32
N ASP A 281 -3.05 -18.62 16.00
CA ASP A 281 -3.62 -18.68 14.65
C ASP A 281 -2.68 -18.04 13.61
N PHE A 282 -1.84 -17.10 14.01
CA PHE A 282 -0.79 -16.55 13.17
C PHE A 282 0.13 -17.65 12.63
N PHE A 283 0.74 -18.46 13.50
CA PHE A 283 1.67 -19.52 13.05
C PHE A 283 0.96 -20.61 12.26
N LYS A 284 -0.27 -20.97 12.62
CA LYS A 284 -1.08 -21.93 11.86
C LYS A 284 -1.35 -21.41 10.45
N TYR A 285 -1.66 -20.11 10.31
CA TYR A 285 -1.94 -19.49 9.03
C TYR A 285 -0.66 -19.35 8.19
N GLN A 286 0.45 -18.94 8.80
CA GLN A 286 1.76 -18.94 8.15
C GLN A 286 2.13 -20.32 7.57
N HIS A 287 1.95 -21.36 8.36
CA HIS A 287 2.21 -22.72 7.92
C HIS A 287 1.30 -23.13 6.75
N MET A 288 0.03 -22.78 6.81
CA MET A 288 -0.93 -23.10 5.74
C MET A 288 -0.59 -22.38 4.42
N VAL A 289 -0.18 -21.13 4.47
CA VAL A 289 0.07 -20.30 3.28
C VAL A 289 1.49 -20.51 2.72
N ASN A 290 2.48 -20.59 3.60
CA ASN A 290 3.89 -20.60 3.22
C ASN A 290 4.54 -21.99 3.29
N GLY A 291 3.82 -23.01 3.77
CA GLY A 291 4.35 -24.36 3.96
C GLY A 291 5.29 -24.47 5.16
N ASP A 292 6.11 -25.52 5.17
CA ASP A 292 6.91 -25.92 6.34
C ASP A 292 8.20 -25.12 6.52
N ASN A 293 8.67 -24.45 5.48
CA ASN A 293 9.93 -23.70 5.53
C ASN A 293 9.92 -22.45 4.62
N ALA A 294 10.80 -21.51 4.94
CA ALA A 294 10.96 -20.27 4.20
C ALA A 294 11.39 -20.48 2.74
N GLU A 295 12.04 -21.56 2.43
CA GLU A 295 12.55 -21.88 1.09
C GLU A 295 11.41 -22.22 0.10
N SER A 296 10.23 -22.54 0.62
CA SER A 296 9.04 -22.81 -0.22
C SER A 296 8.32 -21.51 -0.66
N VAL A 297 8.66 -20.37 -0.12
CA VAL A 297 8.02 -19.09 -0.41
C VAL A 297 8.60 -18.50 -1.71
N GLU A 298 7.73 -18.16 -2.65
CA GLU A 298 8.15 -17.74 -4.00
C GLU A 298 8.90 -16.40 -4.01
N SER A 299 8.53 -15.46 -3.14
CA SER A 299 9.28 -14.21 -2.98
C SER A 299 10.73 -14.44 -2.56
N HIS A 300 11.00 -15.45 -1.73
CA HIS A 300 12.36 -15.84 -1.36
C HIS A 300 13.12 -16.44 -2.53
N ARG A 301 12.46 -17.22 -3.38
CA ARG A 301 13.08 -17.75 -4.59
C ARG A 301 13.51 -16.67 -5.57
N VAL A 302 12.75 -15.60 -5.69
CA VAL A 302 13.14 -14.45 -6.51
C VAL A 302 14.43 -13.81 -5.99
N ILE A 303 14.55 -13.61 -4.67
CA ILE A 303 15.76 -13.10 -4.04
C ILE A 303 16.95 -14.06 -4.21
N GLU A 304 16.75 -15.33 -3.97
CA GLU A 304 17.80 -16.34 -4.13
C GLU A 304 18.28 -16.42 -5.58
N ASN A 305 17.39 -16.40 -6.54
CA ASN A 305 17.74 -16.36 -7.95
C ASN A 305 18.55 -15.11 -8.30
N TYR A 306 18.20 -13.97 -7.72
CA TYR A 306 18.97 -12.74 -7.88
C TYR A 306 20.39 -12.89 -7.32
N ILE A 307 20.54 -13.40 -6.10
CA ILE A 307 21.83 -13.62 -5.44
C ILE A 307 22.69 -14.63 -6.22
N ILE A 308 22.08 -15.73 -6.72
CA ILE A 308 22.78 -16.73 -7.54
C ILE A 308 23.33 -16.08 -8.83
N ARG A 309 22.58 -15.19 -9.48
CA ARG A 309 23.00 -14.54 -10.73
C ARG A 309 24.05 -13.47 -10.53
N LYS A 310 23.92 -12.69 -9.46
CA LYS A 310 24.73 -11.49 -9.21
C LYS A 310 25.89 -11.71 -8.24
N GLY A 311 25.84 -12.82 -7.47
CA GLY A 311 26.81 -13.15 -6.40
C GLY A 311 26.44 -12.52 -5.06
N GLU A 312 25.73 -11.40 -5.05
CA GLU A 312 25.34 -10.68 -3.84
C GLU A 312 24.11 -9.78 -4.12
N ASP A 313 23.46 -9.35 -3.06
CA ASP A 313 22.49 -8.27 -3.14
C ASP A 313 23.19 -6.93 -2.87
N TYR A 314 23.33 -6.12 -3.91
CA TYR A 314 24.09 -4.87 -3.86
C TYR A 314 23.45 -3.78 -2.99
N ARG A 315 22.17 -3.90 -2.64
CA ARG A 315 21.44 -2.85 -1.93
C ARG A 315 21.90 -2.64 -0.51
N PHE A 316 22.41 -3.69 0.15
CA PHE A 316 22.87 -3.59 1.53
C PHE A 316 24.10 -4.42 1.88
N GLN A 317 24.61 -5.27 1.00
CA GLN A 317 25.71 -6.19 1.35
C GLN A 317 27.07 -5.51 1.45
N THR A 318 27.31 -4.46 0.68
CA THR A 318 28.57 -3.70 0.70
C THR A 318 28.64 -2.69 1.84
N LYS A 319 27.53 -2.39 2.49
CA LYS A 319 27.43 -1.44 3.61
C LYS A 319 26.50 -2.00 4.67
N LYS A 320 26.69 -1.58 5.91
CA LYS A 320 25.74 -1.91 6.98
C LYS A 320 24.38 -1.31 6.63
N HIS A 321 23.33 -2.09 6.89
CA HIS A 321 21.96 -1.58 6.78
C HIS A 321 21.82 -0.30 7.61
N PRO A 322 21.13 0.74 7.11
CA PRO A 322 20.97 2.01 7.82
C PRO A 322 20.21 1.86 9.14
N VAL A 323 19.30 0.91 9.25
CA VAL A 323 18.57 0.60 10.47
C VAL A 323 19.42 -0.33 11.33
N LYS A 324 19.67 0.05 12.58
CA LYS A 324 20.57 -0.67 13.49
C LYS A 324 20.14 -2.12 13.71
N GLU A 325 18.87 -2.35 13.89
CA GLU A 325 18.25 -3.64 14.16
C GLU A 325 18.39 -4.61 12.99
N LEU A 326 18.67 -4.09 11.81
CA LEU A 326 18.82 -4.85 10.57
C LEU A 326 20.26 -4.94 10.07
N GLN A 327 21.23 -4.41 10.81
CA GLN A 327 22.64 -4.37 10.38
C GLN A 327 23.30 -5.75 10.25
N CYS A 328 22.69 -6.78 10.83
CA CYS A 328 23.15 -8.17 10.63
C CYS A 328 22.65 -8.79 9.32
N ARG A 329 21.76 -8.10 8.60
CA ARG A 329 21.23 -8.56 7.32
C ARG A 329 22.23 -8.32 6.21
N THR A 330 22.81 -9.36 5.70
CA THR A 330 23.68 -9.34 4.51
C THR A 330 23.00 -9.97 3.30
N LYS A 331 21.80 -10.49 3.49
CA LYS A 331 20.90 -11.07 2.49
C LYS A 331 19.48 -10.74 2.89
N ASP A 332 18.53 -11.19 2.12
CA ASP A 332 17.14 -11.15 2.56
C ASP A 332 16.98 -11.75 3.95
N ASN A 333 16.28 -11.05 4.83
CA ASN A 333 16.03 -11.56 6.16
C ASN A 333 14.77 -12.39 6.21
N THR A 334 14.87 -13.62 5.79
CA THR A 334 13.79 -14.60 5.84
C THR A 334 13.36 -14.96 7.27
N LYS A 335 14.11 -14.51 8.30
CA LYS A 335 13.86 -14.89 9.70
C LYS A 335 13.17 -13.83 10.53
N VAL A 336 13.01 -12.60 10.04
CA VAL A 336 12.26 -11.58 10.76
C VAL A 336 10.77 -11.87 10.63
N GLY A 337 10.10 -12.05 11.74
CA GLY A 337 8.70 -12.44 11.78
C GLY A 337 8.47 -13.94 11.52
N ILE A 338 9.42 -14.66 10.95
CA ILE A 338 9.42 -16.09 11.02
C ILE A 338 10.10 -16.46 12.34
N THR A 339 9.35 -16.70 13.30
CA THR A 339 9.72 -17.86 14.08
C THR A 339 9.44 -19.02 13.18
N ALA A 340 10.46 -19.51 12.45
CA ALA A 340 10.47 -20.88 12.02
C ALA A 340 9.80 -21.62 13.15
N LEU A 341 8.68 -22.29 12.87
CA LEU A 341 7.88 -23.02 13.82
C LEU A 341 8.72 -23.29 15.05
N LYS A 342 8.50 -22.56 16.13
CA LYS A 342 9.18 -22.87 17.38
C LYS A 342 8.79 -24.29 17.59
N ASN A 343 9.74 -25.18 17.31
CA ASN A 343 9.55 -26.61 17.38
C ASN A 343 8.73 -26.87 18.64
N ALA A 344 7.48 -27.28 18.41
CA ALA A 344 6.61 -27.67 19.48
C ALA A 344 7.17 -28.91 20.17
#